data_278e2826f7617621a5e3e0b02c49cdb5
#
_entry.id   278e2826f7617621a5e3e0b02c49cdb5
#
_cell.length_a   1.000
_cell.length_b   1.000
_cell.length_c   1.000
_cell.angle_alpha   90.00
_cell.angle_beta   90.00
_cell.angle_gamma   90.00
#
_symmetry.space_group_name_H-M   'P 1'
#
loop_
_entity.id
_entity.type
_entity.pdbx_description
1 polymer ?
#
loop_
_entity_poly.entity_id
_entity_poly.type
_entity_poly.pdbx_seq_one_letter_code
_entity_poly.pdbx_strand_id
1 'polypeptide(L)'
;MNSKHITLRPITRKDYPFIEDIIRKTWKYDALSSNPKDAKHMARLYLRSCLLRATFSCVAAVDGKVLGVILAGSKKSVPKFALRRTLAQLWSIALLFTTKTGRDIGKFFSTFDQTDVELLKNAGNAFDAEICFFAVDESTRGTGIGKMLFAKALDYLEQEGTKTLYLFTDSSCTYQFYEKRGMQRLGEKTVEFSPHTDYRLNMFIYGLELQAAS
;
A
#
# COMPACT_ATOMS: atom_id res chain seq x y z
N MET A 1 9.42 -24.39 -22.07
CA MET A 1 8.64 -23.52 -21.17
C MET A 1 8.85 -22.09 -21.62
N ASN A 2 7.82 -21.45 -22.21
CA ASN A 2 7.93 -20.02 -22.58
C ASN A 2 8.16 -19.20 -21.32
N SER A 3 9.32 -18.60 -21.19
CA SER A 3 9.61 -17.65 -20.13
C SER A 3 8.71 -16.44 -20.36
N LYS A 4 7.62 -16.34 -19.59
CA LYS A 4 6.74 -15.18 -19.64
C LYS A 4 7.57 -13.94 -19.33
N HIS A 5 7.69 -13.03 -20.27
CA HIS A 5 8.51 -11.83 -20.12
C HIS A 5 7.83 -10.86 -19.15
N ILE A 6 8.45 -10.68 -17.95
CA ILE A 6 7.96 -9.74 -16.97
C ILE A 6 8.46 -8.33 -17.34
N THR A 7 7.53 -7.41 -17.55
CA THR A 7 7.83 -6.00 -17.82
C THR A 7 7.63 -5.18 -16.56
N LEU A 8 8.68 -4.45 -16.13
CA LEU A 8 8.61 -3.46 -15.05
C LEU A 8 8.46 -2.07 -15.67
N ARG A 9 7.44 -1.33 -15.27
CA ARG A 9 7.16 0.03 -15.79
C ARG A 9 6.39 0.88 -14.79
N PRO A 10 6.42 2.22 -14.95
CA PRO A 10 5.54 3.09 -14.15
C PRO A 10 4.06 2.73 -14.32
N ILE A 11 3.28 3.03 -13.28
CA ILE A 11 1.83 2.85 -13.29
C ILE A 11 1.16 3.81 -14.28
N THR A 12 0.14 3.34 -14.98
CA THR A 12 -0.75 4.13 -15.82
C THR A 12 -2.20 4.03 -15.33
N ARG A 13 -3.08 4.91 -15.80
CA ARG A 13 -4.51 4.85 -15.42
C ARG A 13 -5.19 3.56 -15.87
N LYS A 14 -4.69 2.92 -16.93
CA LYS A 14 -5.22 1.64 -17.42
C LYS A 14 -4.97 0.49 -16.44
N ASP A 15 -3.99 0.64 -15.55
CA ASP A 15 -3.63 -0.37 -14.55
C ASP A 15 -4.52 -0.32 -13.31
N TYR A 16 -5.20 0.81 -13.05
CA TYR A 16 -5.99 1.01 -11.83
C TYR A 16 -7.02 -0.10 -11.58
N PRO A 17 -7.83 -0.55 -12.55
CA PRO A 17 -8.79 -1.62 -12.31
C PRO A 17 -8.15 -2.93 -11.84
N PHE A 18 -6.97 -3.28 -12.37
CA PHE A 18 -6.22 -4.48 -11.96
C PHE A 18 -5.67 -4.33 -10.55
N ILE A 19 -5.15 -3.14 -10.20
CA ILE A 19 -4.62 -2.86 -8.87
C ILE A 19 -5.76 -2.81 -7.84
N GLU A 20 -6.89 -2.18 -8.16
CA GLU A 20 -8.10 -2.19 -7.33
C GLU A 20 -8.57 -3.63 -7.05
N ASP A 21 -8.47 -4.53 -8.03
CA ASP A 21 -8.81 -5.95 -7.85
C ASP A 21 -7.80 -6.68 -6.94
N ILE A 22 -6.50 -6.41 -7.07
CA ILE A 22 -5.47 -6.92 -6.15
C ILE A 22 -5.74 -6.45 -4.71
N ILE A 23 -6.02 -5.16 -4.52
CA ILE A 23 -6.36 -4.58 -3.21
C ILE A 23 -7.57 -5.30 -2.61
N ARG A 24 -8.66 -5.40 -3.36
CA ARG A 24 -9.91 -6.02 -2.94
C ARG A 24 -9.72 -7.46 -2.47
N LYS A 25 -8.92 -8.25 -3.21
CA LYS A 25 -8.61 -9.65 -2.87
C LYS A 25 -7.69 -9.76 -1.67
N THR A 26 -6.63 -8.93 -1.60
CA THR A 26 -5.64 -8.96 -0.52
C THR A 26 -6.30 -8.72 0.84
N TRP A 27 -7.15 -7.70 0.95
CA TRP A 27 -7.83 -7.35 2.21
C TRP A 27 -9.26 -7.86 2.30
N LYS A 28 -9.69 -8.75 1.37
CA LYS A 28 -11.00 -9.41 1.40
C LYS A 28 -12.17 -8.42 1.54
N TYR A 29 -12.09 -7.27 0.87
CA TYR A 29 -13.12 -6.22 0.97
C TYR A 29 -14.52 -6.71 0.59
N ASP A 30 -14.63 -7.77 -0.23
CA ASP A 30 -15.91 -8.39 -0.56
C ASP A 30 -16.61 -9.03 0.66
N ALA A 31 -15.85 -9.37 1.71
CA ALA A 31 -16.42 -9.90 2.95
C ALA A 31 -16.90 -8.79 3.93
N LEU A 32 -16.51 -7.52 3.68
CA LEU A 32 -16.84 -6.39 4.54
C LEU A 32 -18.17 -5.71 4.17
N SER A 33 -18.74 -6.00 2.99
CA SER A 33 -20.02 -5.44 2.56
C SER A 33 -20.77 -6.45 1.70
N SER A 34 -22.09 -6.51 1.90
CA SER A 34 -23.00 -7.29 1.04
C SER A 34 -23.15 -6.71 -0.37
N ASN A 35 -22.72 -5.47 -0.59
CA ASN A 35 -22.80 -4.81 -1.89
C ASN A 35 -21.42 -4.80 -2.59
N PRO A 36 -21.24 -5.52 -3.71
CA PRO A 36 -19.97 -5.59 -4.44
C PRO A 36 -19.43 -4.22 -4.92
N LYS A 37 -20.30 -3.20 -5.04
CA LYS A 37 -19.88 -1.85 -5.43
C LYS A 37 -19.07 -1.18 -4.32
N ASP A 38 -19.37 -1.49 -3.06
CA ASP A 38 -18.67 -0.91 -1.90
C ASP A 38 -17.23 -1.41 -1.85
N ALA A 39 -16.98 -2.70 -2.05
CA ALA A 39 -15.64 -3.28 -2.09
C ALA A 39 -14.76 -2.63 -3.17
N LYS A 40 -15.32 -2.39 -4.37
CA LYS A 40 -14.61 -1.65 -5.43
C LYS A 40 -14.35 -0.20 -5.05
N HIS A 41 -15.31 0.45 -4.39
CA HIS A 41 -15.15 1.82 -3.95
C HIS A 41 -14.07 1.95 -2.87
N MET A 42 -14.04 1.04 -1.91
CA MET A 42 -13.00 0.96 -0.88
C MET A 42 -11.61 0.78 -1.51
N ALA A 43 -11.44 -0.17 -2.44
CA ALA A 43 -10.18 -0.40 -3.12
C ALA A 43 -9.70 0.84 -3.90
N ARG A 44 -10.62 1.54 -4.56
CA ARG A 44 -10.33 2.78 -5.28
C ARG A 44 -9.90 3.91 -4.35
N LEU A 45 -10.57 4.09 -3.23
CA LEU A 45 -10.22 5.10 -2.23
C LEU A 45 -8.83 4.83 -1.66
N TYR A 46 -8.56 3.58 -1.29
CA TYR A 46 -7.26 3.17 -0.78
C TYR A 46 -6.14 3.42 -1.80
N LEU A 47 -6.31 2.97 -3.06
CA LEU A 47 -5.32 3.24 -4.12
C LEU A 47 -5.06 4.73 -4.31
N ARG A 48 -6.12 5.55 -4.30
CA ARG A 48 -5.98 7.00 -4.43
C ARG A 48 -5.20 7.61 -3.27
N SER A 49 -5.46 7.18 -2.02
CA SER A 49 -4.72 7.66 -0.84
C SER A 49 -3.24 7.34 -0.93
N CYS A 50 -2.87 6.13 -1.38
CA CYS A 50 -1.49 5.75 -1.61
C CYS A 50 -0.83 6.59 -2.72
N LEU A 51 -1.54 6.83 -3.82
CA LEU A 51 -1.06 7.66 -4.94
C LEU A 51 -0.84 9.14 -4.57
N LEU A 52 -1.50 9.66 -3.53
CA LEU A 52 -1.26 11.02 -3.03
C LEU A 52 0.12 11.18 -2.40
N ARG A 53 0.62 10.15 -1.74
CA ARG A 53 1.91 10.13 -1.06
C ARG A 53 3.05 9.64 -1.95
N ALA A 54 2.73 8.92 -3.04
CA ALA A 54 3.73 8.30 -3.89
C ALA A 54 4.45 9.28 -4.81
N THR A 55 5.77 9.29 -4.78
CA THR A 55 6.66 9.96 -5.73
C THR A 55 7.21 8.99 -6.78
N PHE A 56 7.19 7.69 -6.47
CA PHE A 56 7.59 6.57 -7.32
C PHE A 56 6.44 5.57 -7.47
N SER A 57 6.38 4.93 -8.64
CA SER A 57 5.45 3.84 -8.89
C SER A 57 6.04 2.84 -9.87
N CYS A 58 5.85 1.55 -9.60
CA CYS A 58 6.24 0.49 -10.52
C CYS A 58 5.19 -0.63 -10.49
N VAL A 59 4.83 -1.14 -11.68
CA VAL A 59 4.03 -2.35 -11.85
C VAL A 59 4.86 -3.41 -12.55
N ALA A 60 4.63 -4.67 -12.17
CA ALA A 60 5.09 -5.83 -12.89
C ALA A 60 3.94 -6.38 -13.73
N ALA A 61 4.11 -6.45 -15.04
CA ALA A 61 3.08 -6.93 -15.96
C ALA A 61 3.61 -8.06 -16.84
N VAL A 62 2.74 -9.02 -17.16
CA VAL A 62 2.95 -10.09 -18.13
C VAL A 62 1.78 -10.08 -19.10
N ASP A 63 2.06 -10.03 -20.39
CA ASP A 63 1.04 -9.99 -21.46
C ASP A 63 -0.02 -8.88 -21.21
N GLY A 64 0.43 -7.73 -20.71
CA GLY A 64 -0.42 -6.57 -20.41
C GLY A 64 -1.22 -6.65 -19.10
N LYS A 65 -1.22 -7.80 -18.43
CA LYS A 65 -1.88 -7.99 -17.11
C LYS A 65 -0.93 -7.60 -15.98
N VAL A 66 -1.37 -6.70 -15.12
CA VAL A 66 -0.63 -6.33 -13.90
C VAL A 66 -0.71 -7.47 -12.89
N LEU A 67 0.44 -7.92 -12.42
CA LEU A 67 0.60 -9.02 -11.46
C LEU A 67 1.21 -8.57 -10.13
N GLY A 68 1.69 -7.34 -10.08
CA GLY A 68 2.19 -6.75 -8.84
C GLY A 68 2.42 -5.25 -9.01
N VAL A 69 2.45 -4.54 -7.90
CA VAL A 69 2.59 -3.09 -7.85
C VAL A 69 3.33 -2.68 -6.60
N ILE A 70 4.16 -1.64 -6.71
CA ILE A 70 4.77 -0.96 -5.58
C ILE A 70 4.67 0.55 -5.78
N LEU A 71 4.32 1.27 -4.71
CA LEU A 71 4.29 2.72 -4.62
C LEU A 71 5.20 3.15 -3.47
N ALA A 72 6.11 4.06 -3.71
CA ALA A 72 6.98 4.63 -2.69
C ALA A 72 6.91 6.17 -2.71
N GLY A 73 7.04 6.78 -1.54
CA GLY A 73 7.07 8.23 -1.37
C GLY A 73 8.36 8.67 -0.69
N SER A 74 9.12 9.58 -1.31
CA SER A 74 10.25 10.27 -0.69
C SER A 74 9.79 11.63 -0.17
N LYS A 75 10.19 12.02 1.04
CA LYS A 75 9.94 13.37 1.57
C LYS A 75 10.75 14.45 0.86
N LYS A 76 11.77 14.04 0.09
CA LYS A 76 12.63 14.95 -0.69
C LYS A 76 12.01 15.37 -2.04
N SER A 77 10.97 14.67 -2.46
CA SER A 77 10.28 14.90 -3.73
C SER A 77 8.80 15.20 -3.53
N VAL A 78 8.22 15.96 -4.44
CA VAL A 78 6.77 16.27 -4.42
C VAL A 78 6.05 15.33 -5.38
N PRO A 79 4.96 14.68 -4.96
CA PRO A 79 4.17 13.81 -5.83
C PRO A 79 3.65 14.58 -7.05
N LYS A 80 3.82 14.00 -8.24
CA LYS A 80 3.28 14.57 -9.49
C LYS A 80 1.76 14.71 -9.41
N PHE A 81 1.24 15.90 -9.79
CA PHE A 81 -0.19 16.23 -9.76
C PHE A 81 -0.82 16.20 -8.35
N ALA A 82 -0.04 16.43 -7.28
CA ALA A 82 -0.51 16.40 -5.90
C ALA A 82 -1.82 17.19 -5.70
N LEU A 83 -1.88 18.46 -6.11
CA LEU A 83 -3.07 19.31 -5.93
C LEU A 83 -4.33 18.72 -6.57
N ARG A 84 -4.25 18.31 -7.85
CA ARG A 84 -5.39 17.70 -8.56
C ARG A 84 -5.86 16.40 -7.92
N ARG A 85 -4.91 15.56 -7.48
CA ARG A 85 -5.21 14.31 -6.80
C ARG A 85 -5.86 14.55 -5.45
N THR A 86 -5.36 15.53 -4.68
CA THR A 86 -5.93 15.93 -3.38
C THR A 86 -7.38 16.40 -3.54
N LEU A 87 -7.66 17.29 -4.49
CA LEU A 87 -9.04 17.77 -4.75
C LEU A 87 -9.98 16.61 -5.14
N ALA A 88 -9.53 15.71 -6.01
CA ALA A 88 -10.31 14.53 -6.39
C ALA A 88 -10.56 13.57 -5.21
N GLN A 89 -9.61 13.45 -4.30
CA GLN A 89 -9.75 12.64 -3.09
C GLN A 89 -10.73 13.27 -2.11
N LEU A 90 -10.59 14.57 -1.84
CA LEU A 90 -11.51 15.31 -0.96
C LEU A 90 -12.96 15.21 -1.45
N TRP A 91 -13.17 15.35 -2.76
CA TRP A 91 -14.50 15.16 -3.36
C TRP A 91 -15.03 13.74 -3.17
N SER A 92 -14.19 12.72 -3.36
CA SER A 92 -14.57 11.31 -3.16
C SER A 92 -14.92 11.02 -1.71
N ILE A 93 -14.19 11.60 -0.75
CA ILE A 93 -14.46 11.49 0.69
C ILE A 93 -15.77 12.19 1.03
N ALA A 94 -16.01 13.40 0.53
CA ALA A 94 -17.25 14.13 0.76
C ALA A 94 -18.48 13.33 0.31
N LEU A 95 -18.41 12.71 -0.88
CA LEU A 95 -19.46 11.82 -1.39
C LEU A 95 -19.68 10.59 -0.50
N LEU A 96 -18.59 10.06 0.09
CA LEU A 96 -18.67 8.91 0.99
C LEU A 96 -19.60 9.20 2.20
N PHE A 97 -19.48 10.39 2.79
CA PHE A 97 -20.25 10.77 3.97
C PHE A 97 -21.75 11.00 3.71
N THR A 98 -22.18 11.04 2.47
CA THR A 98 -23.61 11.23 2.12
C THR A 98 -24.48 9.98 2.41
N THR A 99 -23.86 8.79 2.50
CA THR A 99 -24.57 7.54 2.73
C THR A 99 -24.16 6.88 4.06
N LYS A 100 -25.05 6.03 4.62
CA LYS A 100 -24.74 5.26 5.84
C LYS A 100 -23.54 4.35 5.62
N THR A 101 -23.58 3.55 4.55
CA THR A 101 -22.47 2.65 4.16
C THR A 101 -21.16 3.40 3.99
N GLY A 102 -21.20 4.58 3.37
CA GLY A 102 -20.01 5.41 3.20
C GLY A 102 -19.42 5.88 4.53
N ARG A 103 -20.26 6.25 5.50
CA ARG A 103 -19.79 6.60 6.85
C ARG A 103 -19.16 5.41 7.58
N ASP A 104 -19.70 4.20 7.40
CA ASP A 104 -19.14 2.99 8.00
C ASP A 104 -17.79 2.63 7.37
N ILE A 105 -17.64 2.77 6.05
CA ILE A 105 -16.36 2.68 5.33
C ILE A 105 -15.37 3.74 5.84
N GLY A 106 -15.82 4.97 6.03
CA GLY A 106 -14.98 6.05 6.57
C GLY A 106 -14.45 5.74 7.97
N LYS A 107 -15.29 5.20 8.86
CA LYS A 107 -14.88 4.76 10.20
C LYS A 107 -13.84 3.63 10.12
N PHE A 108 -14.06 2.65 9.24
CA PHE A 108 -13.13 1.55 9.02
C PHE A 108 -11.74 2.07 8.66
N PHE A 109 -11.61 2.91 7.63
CA PHE A 109 -10.31 3.49 7.26
C PHE A 109 -9.71 4.39 8.35
N SER A 110 -10.55 5.18 9.05
CA SER A 110 -10.08 6.03 10.15
C SER A 110 -9.43 5.22 11.28
N THR A 111 -9.90 4.00 11.56
CA THR A 111 -9.28 3.13 12.58
C THR A 111 -7.86 2.72 12.18
N PHE A 112 -7.64 2.38 10.91
CA PHE A 112 -6.31 2.07 10.38
C PHE A 112 -5.40 3.29 10.40
N ASP A 113 -5.88 4.43 9.89
CA ASP A 113 -5.09 5.66 9.84
C ASP A 113 -4.66 6.11 11.24
N GLN A 114 -5.53 6.02 12.25
CA GLN A 114 -5.20 6.35 13.63
C GLN A 114 -4.15 5.39 14.21
N THR A 115 -4.28 4.10 13.91
CA THR A 115 -3.31 3.08 14.34
C THR A 115 -1.95 3.31 13.69
N ASP A 116 -1.92 3.60 12.39
CA ASP A 116 -0.70 3.89 11.65
C ASP A 116 0.01 5.15 12.20
N VAL A 117 -0.75 6.22 12.49
CA VAL A 117 -0.21 7.44 13.12
C VAL A 117 0.39 7.15 14.49
N GLU A 118 -0.28 6.35 15.31
CA GLU A 118 0.22 5.97 16.64
C GLU A 118 1.49 5.12 16.54
N LEU A 119 1.50 4.10 15.66
CA LEU A 119 2.67 3.26 15.42
C LEU A 119 3.85 4.07 14.93
N LEU A 120 3.64 4.99 13.98
CA LEU A 120 4.69 5.85 13.46
C LEU A 120 5.25 6.78 14.54
N LYS A 121 4.39 7.36 15.37
CA LYS A 121 4.80 8.22 16.49
C LYS A 121 5.65 7.45 17.51
N ASN A 122 5.23 6.22 17.84
CA ASN A 122 5.91 5.39 18.82
C ASN A 122 7.24 4.81 18.29
N ALA A 123 7.38 4.66 16.98
CA ALA A 123 8.65 4.26 16.35
C ALA A 123 9.77 5.29 16.53
N GLY A 124 9.44 6.55 16.90
CA GLY A 124 10.39 7.57 17.38
C GLY A 124 11.39 8.09 16.34
N ASN A 125 11.39 7.57 15.13
CA ASN A 125 12.35 7.90 14.09
C ASN A 125 11.77 8.87 13.05
N ALA A 126 12.59 9.83 12.63
CA ALA A 126 12.28 10.67 11.48
C ALA A 126 12.65 9.89 10.20
N PHE A 127 11.67 9.29 9.55
CA PHE A 127 11.88 8.59 8.27
C PHE A 127 11.90 9.57 7.10
N ASP A 128 12.74 9.26 6.09
CA ASP A 128 12.85 10.05 4.85
C ASP A 128 11.85 9.58 3.78
N ALA A 129 11.39 8.32 3.87
CA ALA A 129 10.54 7.72 2.86
C ALA A 129 9.55 6.70 3.44
N GLU A 130 8.52 6.39 2.66
CA GLU A 130 7.48 5.40 2.93
C GLU A 130 7.32 4.47 1.72
N ILE A 131 7.18 3.17 1.95
CA ILE A 131 6.52 2.28 0.98
C ILE A 131 5.02 2.41 1.20
N CYS A 132 4.37 3.24 0.38
CA CYS A 132 2.95 3.60 0.53
C CYS A 132 2.00 2.44 0.23
N PHE A 133 2.42 1.54 -0.66
CA PHE A 133 1.65 0.37 -1.08
C PHE A 133 2.55 -0.64 -1.77
N PHE A 134 2.38 -1.91 -1.43
CA PHE A 134 3.07 -3.02 -2.10
C PHE A 134 2.20 -4.27 -2.07
N ALA A 135 1.87 -4.80 -3.24
CA ALA A 135 1.11 -6.03 -3.36
C ALA A 135 1.49 -6.79 -4.63
N VAL A 136 1.39 -8.12 -4.56
CA VAL A 136 1.63 -9.05 -5.68
C VAL A 136 0.44 -10.00 -5.75
N ASP A 137 -0.05 -10.24 -6.96
CA ASP A 137 -1.14 -11.19 -7.22
C ASP A 137 -0.76 -12.57 -6.65
N GLU A 138 -1.69 -13.19 -5.95
CA GLU A 138 -1.47 -14.45 -5.24
C GLU A 138 -1.01 -15.57 -6.19
N SER A 139 -1.52 -15.57 -7.42
CA SER A 139 -1.16 -16.56 -8.45
C SER A 139 0.32 -16.52 -8.87
N THR A 140 1.04 -15.46 -8.51
CA THR A 140 2.44 -15.25 -8.88
C THR A 140 3.41 -15.31 -7.70
N ARG A 141 2.96 -15.80 -6.55
CA ARG A 141 3.82 -16.01 -5.38
C ARG A 141 4.97 -16.96 -5.74
N GLY A 142 6.16 -16.66 -5.25
CA GLY A 142 7.37 -17.48 -5.54
C GLY A 142 8.05 -17.17 -6.88
N THR A 143 7.46 -16.38 -7.78
CA THR A 143 8.06 -16.06 -9.10
C THR A 143 9.15 -14.98 -9.07
N GLY A 144 9.43 -14.38 -7.91
CA GLY A 144 10.42 -13.31 -7.76
C GLY A 144 9.89 -11.90 -8.09
N ILE A 145 8.66 -11.75 -8.58
CA ILE A 145 8.05 -10.44 -8.91
C ILE A 145 8.14 -9.47 -7.74
N GLY A 146 7.79 -9.92 -6.54
CA GLY A 146 7.86 -9.08 -5.34
C GLY A 146 9.29 -8.59 -5.05
N LYS A 147 10.30 -9.47 -5.23
CA LYS A 147 11.72 -9.09 -5.06
C LYS A 147 12.12 -8.02 -6.07
N MET A 148 11.74 -8.16 -7.33
CA MET A 148 12.08 -7.21 -8.39
C MET A 148 11.42 -5.84 -8.15
N LEU A 149 10.14 -5.80 -7.78
CA LEU A 149 9.43 -4.57 -7.48
C LEU A 149 10.04 -3.85 -6.28
N PHE A 150 10.32 -4.59 -5.20
CA PHE A 150 10.90 -4.02 -3.99
C PHE A 150 12.29 -3.44 -4.24
N ALA A 151 13.15 -4.17 -4.98
CA ALA A 151 14.47 -3.67 -5.38
C ALA A 151 14.35 -2.36 -6.19
N LYS A 152 13.41 -2.27 -7.14
CA LYS A 152 13.18 -1.04 -7.92
C LYS A 152 12.75 0.15 -7.06
N ALA A 153 11.99 -0.08 -6.01
CA ALA A 153 11.63 0.99 -5.08
C ALA A 153 12.82 1.43 -4.24
N LEU A 154 13.65 0.49 -3.77
CA LEU A 154 14.89 0.81 -3.03
C LEU A 154 15.87 1.59 -3.92
N ASP A 155 16.13 1.11 -5.16
CA ASP A 155 16.99 1.81 -6.15
C ASP A 155 16.56 3.28 -6.31
N TYR A 156 15.23 3.53 -6.44
CA TYR A 156 14.70 4.88 -6.55
C TYR A 156 14.96 5.70 -5.28
N LEU A 157 14.67 5.14 -4.10
CA LEU A 157 14.83 5.85 -2.84
C LEU A 157 16.29 6.18 -2.53
N GLU A 158 17.21 5.28 -2.86
CA GLU A 158 18.66 5.53 -2.78
C GLU A 158 19.11 6.66 -3.71
N GLN A 159 18.62 6.69 -4.97
CA GLN A 159 18.86 7.80 -5.90
C GLN A 159 18.33 9.15 -5.41
N GLU A 160 17.21 9.14 -4.66
CA GLU A 160 16.68 10.33 -3.96
C GLU A 160 17.52 10.70 -2.72
N GLY A 161 18.56 9.92 -2.38
CA GLY A 161 19.38 10.13 -1.20
C GLY A 161 18.65 9.87 0.12
N THR A 162 17.64 9.01 0.10
CA THR A 162 16.91 8.56 1.28
C THR A 162 17.82 7.71 2.16
N LYS A 163 17.81 7.93 3.47
CA LYS A 163 18.59 7.15 4.45
C LYS A 163 17.73 6.16 5.22
N THR A 164 16.46 6.51 5.44
CA THR A 164 15.55 5.70 6.25
C THR A 164 14.20 5.60 5.57
N LEU A 165 13.61 4.42 5.61
CA LEU A 165 12.26 4.20 5.12
C LEU A 165 11.43 3.38 6.11
N TYR A 166 10.12 3.53 6.03
CA TYR A 166 9.17 2.69 6.76
C TYR A 166 8.06 2.19 5.85
N LEU A 167 7.33 1.20 6.36
CA LEU A 167 6.07 0.74 5.79
C LEU A 167 5.15 0.21 6.89
N PHE A 168 3.86 0.21 6.58
CA PHE A 168 2.86 -0.49 7.37
C PHE A 168 2.46 -1.80 6.68
N THR A 169 2.17 -2.82 7.49
CA THR A 169 1.64 -4.11 7.07
C THR A 169 0.86 -4.73 8.22
N ASP A 170 0.29 -5.90 7.99
CA ASP A 170 -0.51 -6.58 9.00
C ASP A 170 -0.34 -8.10 8.98
N SER A 171 -0.93 -8.77 9.96
CA SER A 171 -0.83 -10.23 10.13
C SER A 171 -1.54 -11.04 9.05
N SER A 172 -2.42 -10.44 8.22
CA SER A 172 -3.03 -11.09 7.06
C SER A 172 -2.13 -11.11 5.82
N CYS A 173 -1.08 -10.28 5.84
CA CYS A 173 -0.11 -10.14 4.76
C CYS A 173 1.13 -11.04 4.99
N THR A 174 1.94 -11.21 3.94
CA THR A 174 3.22 -11.95 4.02
C THR A 174 4.32 -11.05 4.58
N TYR A 175 4.19 -10.58 5.84
CA TYR A 175 5.11 -9.64 6.48
C TYR A 175 6.54 -10.19 6.62
N GLN A 176 6.72 -11.51 6.70
CA GLN A 176 8.04 -12.17 6.71
C GLN A 176 8.89 -11.84 5.46
N PHE A 177 8.24 -11.36 4.39
CA PHE A 177 8.93 -10.86 3.21
C PHE A 177 9.87 -9.69 3.56
N TYR A 178 9.46 -8.82 4.46
CA TYR A 178 10.22 -7.65 4.90
C TYR A 178 11.35 -8.04 5.85
N GLU A 179 11.07 -8.92 6.81
CA GLU A 179 12.06 -9.46 7.76
C GLU A 179 13.25 -10.12 7.04
N LYS A 180 12.96 -10.94 6.01
CA LYS A 180 13.98 -11.56 5.16
C LYS A 180 14.82 -10.58 4.35
N ARG A 181 14.46 -9.27 4.35
CA ARG A 181 15.18 -8.17 3.67
C ARG A 181 15.82 -7.20 4.64
N GLY A 182 15.96 -7.60 5.88
CA GLY A 182 16.62 -6.82 6.91
C GLY A 182 15.78 -5.70 7.50
N MET A 183 14.49 -5.60 7.16
CA MET A 183 13.61 -4.64 7.81
C MET A 183 13.35 -5.07 9.26
N GLN A 184 13.36 -4.11 10.16
CA GLN A 184 13.10 -4.32 11.57
C GLN A 184 11.65 -3.96 11.90
N ARG A 185 10.96 -4.80 12.69
CA ARG A 185 9.66 -4.46 13.24
C ARG A 185 9.88 -3.45 14.39
N LEU A 186 9.35 -2.25 14.22
CA LEU A 186 9.52 -1.13 15.17
C LEU A 186 8.33 -1.00 16.11
N GLY A 187 7.20 -1.60 15.79
CA GLY A 187 6.03 -1.60 16.62
C GLY A 187 4.91 -2.48 16.07
N GLU A 188 3.99 -2.83 16.96
CA GLU A 188 2.79 -3.57 16.62
C GLU A 188 1.60 -3.10 17.47
N LYS A 189 0.41 -3.22 16.92
CA LYS A 189 -0.86 -2.94 17.60
C LYS A 189 -1.96 -3.84 17.08
N THR A 190 -2.70 -4.48 18.00
CA THR A 190 -3.89 -5.25 17.65
C THR A 190 -5.09 -4.32 17.47
N VAL A 191 -5.80 -4.48 16.36
CA VAL A 191 -7.05 -3.78 16.04
C VAL A 191 -8.19 -4.78 16.03
N GLU A 192 -9.25 -4.46 16.76
CA GLU A 192 -10.50 -5.23 16.81
C GLU A 192 -11.57 -4.45 16.04
N PHE A 193 -12.22 -5.07 15.04
CA PHE A 193 -13.11 -4.36 14.12
C PHE A 193 -14.58 -4.27 14.56
N SER A 194 -14.99 -5.08 15.53
CA SER A 194 -16.33 -5.02 16.10
C SER A 194 -16.41 -5.91 17.34
N PRO A 195 -17.22 -5.53 18.35
CA PRO A 195 -17.52 -6.42 19.48
C PRO A 195 -18.30 -7.68 19.07
N HIS A 196 -18.75 -7.76 17.81
CA HIS A 196 -19.53 -8.88 17.28
C HIS A 196 -18.78 -9.75 16.25
N THR A 197 -17.52 -9.43 15.95
CA THR A 197 -16.68 -10.23 15.05
C THR A 197 -15.36 -10.51 15.76
N ASP A 198 -14.98 -11.79 15.90
CA ASP A 198 -13.66 -12.21 16.41
C ASP A 198 -12.51 -11.87 15.45
N TYR A 199 -12.74 -10.91 14.53
CA TYR A 199 -11.74 -10.52 13.57
C TYR A 199 -10.75 -9.55 14.21
N ARG A 200 -9.59 -10.09 14.56
CA ARG A 200 -8.43 -9.36 15.10
C ARG A 200 -7.36 -9.28 14.04
N LEU A 201 -6.78 -8.11 13.90
CA LEU A 201 -5.67 -7.87 12.98
C LEU A 201 -4.53 -7.22 13.74
N ASN A 202 -3.35 -7.83 13.70
CA ASN A 202 -2.15 -7.20 14.23
C ASN A 202 -1.53 -6.35 13.14
N MET A 203 -1.48 -5.04 13.37
CA MET A 203 -0.83 -4.07 12.49
C MET A 203 0.61 -3.87 12.93
N PHE A 204 1.50 -3.75 11.96
CA PHE A 204 2.94 -3.63 12.18
C PHE A 204 3.50 -2.42 11.45
N ILE A 205 4.48 -1.75 12.06
CA ILE A 205 5.38 -0.83 11.36
C ILE A 205 6.76 -1.47 11.24
N TYR A 206 7.31 -1.46 10.02
CA TYR A 206 8.67 -1.89 9.74
C TYR A 206 9.51 -0.73 9.26
N GLY A 207 10.79 -0.69 9.70
CA GLY A 207 11.77 0.29 9.27
C GLY A 207 12.99 -0.36 8.62
N LEU A 208 13.67 0.40 7.77
CA LEU A 208 14.93 0.02 7.13
C LEU A 208 15.85 1.24 7.04
N GLU A 209 17.11 1.05 7.42
CA GLU A 209 18.19 1.99 7.10
C GLU A 209 18.81 1.60 5.76
N LEU A 210 18.84 2.54 4.82
CA LEU A 210 19.49 2.36 3.53
C LEU A 210 20.96 2.74 3.68
N GLN A 211 21.83 1.88 3.19
CA GLN A 211 23.25 2.18 3.15
C GLN A 211 23.48 3.29 2.12
N ALA A 212 24.24 4.31 2.48
CA ALA A 212 24.65 5.32 1.51
C ALA A 212 25.39 4.61 0.36
N ALA A 213 24.98 4.87 -0.88
CA ALA A 213 25.74 4.43 -2.05
C ALA A 213 27.15 4.97 -1.92
N SER A 214 28.11 4.07 -1.75
CA SER A 214 29.55 4.36 -1.68
C SER A 214 30.11 4.76 -3.04
#